data_d1658d568ab98a931ac4b279b0e20007
#
_entry.id   d1658d568ab98a931ac4b279b0e20007
#
_cell.length_a   1.000
_cell.length_b   1.000
_cell.length_c   1.000
_cell.angle_alpha   90.00
_cell.angle_beta   90.00
_cell.angle_gamma   90.00
#
_symmetry.space_group_name_H-M   'P 1'
#
loop_
_entity.id
_entity.type
_entity.pdbx_description
1 polymer ?
#
loop_
_entity_poly.entity_id
_entity_poly.type
_entity_poly.pdbx_seq_one_letter_code
_entity_poly.pdbx_strand_id
1 'polypeptide(L)'
;MPSPLPNRQLYATQETKRVISFRQQEPVDVTRRTPTLVFLHGFNGNSASWGYQFSYFESCRVLSIDAPGFGQTSLFEGGMAGFAEAVIQMLHDLGVTSFWLVGHSMGGMLAQIIAARTGDNCRGLVLSCTHKGRARPEGDPLSKDVLERIAQRSNLNDHDYGTLRIGKMLSGTPATDIQDFLVSIAGDISVEGIKWGGTAMQYLDTTDYLPDIIAPMLILSASEDIVVKPAALAALIADLPEAHHVEMQGVGHAPYCEDADTFNGLIEHFIQRHSAS
;
A
#
# COMPACT_ATOMS: atom_id res chain seq x y z
N MET A 1 3.22 14.21 14.64
CA MET A 1 4.31 13.74 13.75
C MET A 1 4.74 12.36 14.20
N PRO A 2 4.91 11.39 13.27
CA PRO A 2 5.40 10.06 13.63
C PRO A 2 6.84 10.11 14.18
N SER A 3 7.24 9.07 14.91
CA SER A 3 8.63 8.89 15.35
C SER A 3 9.61 8.81 14.17
N PRO A 4 10.94 9.01 14.38
CA PRO A 4 11.91 8.85 13.32
C PRO A 4 11.76 7.49 12.63
N LEU A 5 11.65 7.50 11.31
CA LEU A 5 11.50 6.29 10.52
C LEU A 5 12.81 5.48 10.44
N PRO A 6 12.74 4.14 10.36
CA PRO A 6 13.90 3.33 10.02
C PRO A 6 14.53 3.77 8.70
N ASN A 7 15.86 3.63 8.60
CA ASN A 7 16.56 3.93 7.35
C ASN A 7 16.05 3.05 6.21
N ARG A 8 16.02 3.61 4.99
CA ARG A 8 15.74 2.86 3.78
C ARG A 8 16.84 1.84 3.53
N GLN A 9 16.45 0.62 3.22
CA GLN A 9 17.32 -0.51 2.87
C GLN A 9 17.09 -0.92 1.43
N LEU A 10 17.99 -1.66 0.83
CA LEU A 10 17.94 -2.11 -0.54
C LEU A 10 18.06 -3.64 -0.59
N TYR A 11 17.14 -4.28 -1.30
CA TYR A 11 17.22 -5.68 -1.66
C TYR A 11 17.44 -5.80 -3.17
N ALA A 12 18.44 -6.55 -3.60
CA ALA A 12 18.70 -6.82 -5.01
C ALA A 12 18.18 -8.21 -5.39
N THR A 13 17.27 -8.26 -6.35
CA THR A 13 16.73 -9.53 -6.86
C THR A 13 17.86 -10.38 -7.44
N GLN A 14 17.82 -11.70 -7.23
CA GLN A 14 18.92 -12.59 -7.61
C GLN A 14 19.12 -12.68 -9.12
N GLU A 15 18.03 -12.78 -9.87
CA GLU A 15 18.07 -13.00 -11.32
C GLU A 15 18.32 -11.70 -12.11
N THR A 16 17.51 -10.68 -11.90
CA THR A 16 17.52 -9.46 -12.71
C THR A 16 18.40 -8.35 -12.15
N LYS A 17 18.91 -8.52 -10.93
CA LYS A 17 19.64 -7.47 -10.16
C LYS A 17 18.86 -6.17 -10.00
N ARG A 18 17.54 -6.20 -10.17
CA ARG A 18 16.68 -5.07 -9.90
C ARG A 18 16.60 -4.85 -8.39
N VAL A 19 16.49 -3.60 -8.00
CA VAL A 19 16.50 -3.20 -6.59
C VAL A 19 15.07 -2.96 -6.12
N ILE A 20 14.74 -3.48 -4.94
CA ILE A 20 13.56 -3.10 -4.16
C ILE A 20 14.05 -2.34 -2.94
N SER A 21 13.62 -1.09 -2.78
CA SER A 21 13.87 -0.33 -1.56
C SER A 21 12.71 -0.52 -0.58
N PHE A 22 13.06 -0.56 0.70
CA PHE A 22 12.10 -0.80 1.78
C PHE A 22 12.61 -0.22 3.09
N ARG A 23 11.74 -0.13 4.08
CA ARG A 23 12.10 0.16 5.48
C ARG A 23 11.73 -1.03 6.33
N GLN A 24 12.55 -1.33 7.32
CA GLN A 24 12.32 -2.42 8.24
C GLN A 24 12.61 -1.99 9.67
N GLN A 25 11.75 -2.45 10.57
CA GLN A 25 11.90 -2.37 12.02
C GLN A 25 11.79 -3.77 12.59
N GLU A 26 12.74 -4.12 13.44
CA GLU A 26 12.65 -5.33 14.28
C GLU A 26 11.91 -5.00 15.58
N PRO A 27 11.22 -5.98 16.19
CA PRO A 27 10.52 -5.77 17.46
C PRO A 27 11.50 -5.39 18.57
N VAL A 28 11.07 -4.51 19.47
CA VAL A 28 11.86 -4.09 20.63
C VAL A 28 12.19 -5.27 21.55
N ASP A 29 11.25 -6.21 21.68
CA ASP A 29 11.42 -7.45 22.46
C ASP A 29 11.41 -8.68 21.53
N VAL A 30 12.60 -9.18 21.20
CA VAL A 30 12.76 -10.36 20.33
C VAL A 30 12.47 -11.70 21.03
N THR A 31 12.19 -11.70 22.34
CA THR A 31 11.89 -12.94 23.09
C THR A 31 10.46 -13.40 22.88
N ARG A 32 9.57 -12.54 22.41
CA ARG A 32 8.18 -12.85 22.10
C ARG A 32 8.03 -13.18 20.62
N ARG A 33 7.19 -14.17 20.35
CA ARG A 33 6.75 -14.47 18.98
C ARG A 33 5.78 -13.38 18.53
N THR A 34 6.30 -12.33 17.92
CA THR A 34 5.54 -11.17 17.47
C THR A 34 5.13 -11.32 16.00
N PRO A 35 3.99 -10.79 15.58
CA PRO A 35 3.61 -10.81 14.18
C PRO A 35 4.57 -9.97 13.31
N THR A 36 4.76 -10.40 12.07
CA THR A 36 5.38 -9.59 11.02
C THR A 36 4.29 -8.89 10.23
N LEU A 37 4.38 -7.56 10.11
CA LEU A 37 3.48 -6.75 9.28
C LEU A 37 4.22 -6.26 8.04
N VAL A 38 3.59 -6.41 6.88
CA VAL A 38 4.10 -5.93 5.59
C VAL A 38 3.14 -4.89 5.05
N PHE A 39 3.64 -3.68 4.81
CA PHE A 39 2.87 -2.53 4.36
C PHE A 39 3.21 -2.15 2.92
N LEU A 40 2.18 -1.93 2.10
CA LEU A 40 2.26 -1.54 0.70
C LEU A 40 1.52 -0.23 0.47
N HIS A 41 2.23 0.80 0.03
CA HIS A 41 1.73 2.17 -0.10
C HIS A 41 0.88 2.41 -1.37
N GLY A 42 0.10 3.49 -1.34
CA GLY A 42 -0.67 3.99 -2.48
C GLY A 42 0.15 4.81 -3.48
N PHE A 43 -0.50 5.25 -4.56
CA PHE A 43 0.15 5.91 -5.71
C PHE A 43 0.78 7.28 -5.41
N ASN A 44 0.44 7.93 -4.30
CA ASN A 44 1.07 9.18 -3.85
C ASN A 44 1.94 8.97 -2.60
N GLY A 45 2.34 7.72 -2.31
CA GLY A 45 3.12 7.38 -1.13
C GLY A 45 4.45 6.74 -1.47
N ASN A 46 5.16 6.32 -0.44
CA ASN A 46 6.33 5.44 -0.48
C ASN A 46 6.44 4.71 0.86
N SER A 47 7.53 4.01 1.11
CA SER A 47 7.74 3.27 2.37
C SER A 47 7.66 4.15 3.63
N ALA A 48 7.84 5.46 3.52
CA ALA A 48 7.70 6.39 4.65
C ALA A 48 6.24 6.71 5.01
N SER A 49 5.28 6.43 4.14
CA SER A 49 3.85 6.69 4.39
C SER A 49 3.34 6.07 5.68
N TRP A 50 3.98 5.01 6.13
CA TRP A 50 3.58 4.20 7.27
C TRP A 50 4.22 4.63 8.60
N GLY A 51 4.64 5.90 8.70
CA GLY A 51 5.32 6.43 9.88
C GLY A 51 4.55 6.26 11.19
N TYR A 52 3.23 6.50 11.17
CA TYR A 52 2.36 6.28 12.34
C TYR A 52 2.25 4.79 12.69
N GLN A 53 2.28 3.90 11.70
CA GLN A 53 2.22 2.46 11.89
C GLN A 53 3.52 1.90 12.47
N PHE A 54 4.68 2.39 12.01
CA PHE A 54 5.97 2.06 12.62
C PHE A 54 6.01 2.42 14.10
N SER A 55 5.47 3.59 14.47
CA SER A 55 5.42 4.04 15.87
C SER A 55 4.46 3.21 16.72
N TYR A 56 3.31 2.81 16.16
CA TYR A 56 2.30 2.06 16.89
C TYR A 56 2.69 0.58 17.07
N PHE A 57 3.23 -0.05 16.03
CA PHE A 57 3.60 -1.47 16.02
C PHE A 57 5.07 -1.70 16.38
N GLU A 58 5.63 -0.92 17.33
CA GLU A 58 7.03 -1.05 17.76
C GLU A 58 7.41 -2.41 18.34
N SER A 59 6.43 -3.16 18.85
CA SER A 59 6.60 -4.53 19.33
C SER A 59 6.56 -5.60 18.23
N CYS A 60 6.33 -5.20 16.97
CA CYS A 60 6.24 -6.10 15.82
C CYS A 60 7.44 -5.94 14.90
N ARG A 61 7.73 -6.99 14.12
CA ARG A 61 8.55 -6.80 12.92
C ARG A 61 7.70 -6.11 11.86
N VAL A 62 8.15 -4.96 11.37
CA VAL A 62 7.42 -4.17 10.38
C VAL A 62 8.29 -3.97 9.15
N LEU A 63 7.75 -4.28 7.97
CA LEU A 63 8.35 -3.98 6.68
C LEU A 63 7.41 -3.03 5.91
N SER A 64 7.97 -2.02 5.26
CA SER A 64 7.24 -1.16 4.32
C SER A 64 8.02 -1.05 3.02
N ILE A 65 7.39 -1.38 1.89
CA ILE A 65 8.03 -1.62 0.59
C ILE A 65 7.70 -0.47 -0.35
N ASP A 66 8.73 0.07 -1.04
CA ASP A 66 8.54 1.04 -2.11
C ASP A 66 8.15 0.35 -3.42
N ALA A 67 7.08 0.79 -4.05
CA ALA A 67 6.64 0.29 -5.36
C ALA A 67 7.61 0.74 -6.49
N PRO A 68 7.57 0.11 -7.68
CA PRO A 68 8.45 0.44 -8.81
C PRO A 68 8.40 1.91 -9.21
N GLY A 69 9.56 2.57 -9.21
CA GLY A 69 9.72 3.99 -9.51
C GLY A 69 9.43 4.92 -8.34
N PHE A 70 9.19 4.38 -7.15
CA PHE A 70 9.10 5.11 -5.87
C PHE A 70 10.34 4.82 -5.03
N GLY A 71 10.74 5.79 -4.21
CA GLY A 71 11.97 5.66 -3.45
C GLY A 71 13.16 5.32 -4.33
N GLN A 72 13.79 4.18 -4.09
CA GLN A 72 14.90 3.67 -4.88
C GLN A 72 14.58 2.33 -5.59
N THR A 73 13.29 1.98 -5.66
CA THR A 73 12.87 0.73 -6.31
C THR A 73 12.96 0.86 -7.83
N SER A 74 13.65 -0.10 -8.46
CA SER A 74 13.74 -0.21 -9.92
C SER A 74 12.36 -0.40 -10.55
N LEU A 75 12.24 -0.12 -11.85
CA LEU A 75 11.05 -0.53 -12.60
C LEU A 75 11.07 -2.05 -12.83
N PHE A 76 9.92 -2.69 -12.73
CA PHE A 76 9.72 -4.11 -12.94
C PHE A 76 8.85 -4.36 -14.17
N GLU A 77 9.19 -5.39 -14.93
CA GLU A 77 8.38 -5.90 -16.04
C GLU A 77 7.21 -6.74 -15.51
N GLY A 78 6.21 -7.01 -16.34
CA GLY A 78 5.04 -7.79 -15.95
C GLY A 78 4.05 -7.04 -15.03
N GLY A 79 4.19 -5.71 -14.91
CA GLY A 79 3.27 -4.86 -14.15
C GLY A 79 3.17 -5.26 -12.67
N MET A 80 1.95 -5.18 -12.10
CA MET A 80 1.73 -5.54 -10.69
C MET A 80 2.04 -7.00 -10.40
N ALA A 81 1.75 -7.92 -11.34
CA ALA A 81 1.97 -9.35 -11.13
C ALA A 81 3.47 -9.70 -11.07
N GLY A 82 4.29 -9.09 -11.95
CA GLY A 82 5.74 -9.28 -11.94
C GLY A 82 6.39 -8.66 -10.70
N PHE A 83 5.90 -7.51 -10.24
CA PHE A 83 6.39 -6.91 -9.01
C PHE A 83 5.97 -7.73 -7.77
N ALA A 84 4.75 -8.29 -7.75
CA ALA A 84 4.30 -9.18 -6.67
C ALA A 84 5.25 -10.38 -6.50
N GLU A 85 5.69 -11.00 -7.60
CA GLU A 85 6.66 -12.11 -7.57
C GLU A 85 7.99 -11.67 -6.93
N ALA A 86 8.51 -10.52 -7.32
CA ALA A 86 9.74 -9.98 -6.77
C ALA A 86 9.62 -9.66 -5.26
N VAL A 87 8.47 -9.15 -4.80
CA VAL A 87 8.19 -8.92 -3.39
C VAL A 87 8.10 -10.24 -2.62
N ILE A 88 7.42 -11.24 -3.16
CA ILE A 88 7.32 -12.58 -2.53
C ILE A 88 8.71 -13.19 -2.36
N GLN A 89 9.55 -13.14 -3.41
CA GLN A 89 10.93 -13.61 -3.34
C GLN A 89 11.75 -12.84 -2.30
N MET A 90 11.61 -11.51 -2.25
CA MET A 90 12.28 -10.67 -1.24
C MET A 90 11.86 -11.08 0.17
N LEU A 91 10.57 -11.27 0.44
CA LEU A 91 10.07 -11.69 1.75
C LEU A 91 10.67 -13.05 2.15
N HIS A 92 10.68 -14.01 1.22
CA HIS A 92 11.29 -15.32 1.44
C HIS A 92 12.80 -15.19 1.80
N ASP A 93 13.57 -14.41 1.03
CA ASP A 93 15.01 -14.24 1.23
C ASP A 93 15.33 -13.49 2.54
N LEU A 94 14.42 -12.62 3.01
CA LEU A 94 14.49 -11.96 4.32
C LEU A 94 13.99 -12.86 5.48
N GLY A 95 13.64 -14.12 5.21
CA GLY A 95 13.13 -15.06 6.21
C GLY A 95 11.72 -14.73 6.70
N VAL A 96 10.93 -13.97 5.93
CA VAL A 96 9.54 -13.63 6.23
C VAL A 96 8.64 -14.71 5.62
N THR A 97 8.41 -15.76 6.37
CA THR A 97 7.59 -16.92 5.94
C THR A 97 6.16 -16.90 6.48
N SER A 98 5.83 -15.93 7.34
CA SER A 98 4.49 -15.75 7.90
C SER A 98 4.29 -14.27 8.21
N PHE A 99 3.26 -13.64 7.62
CA PHE A 99 3.06 -12.19 7.73
C PHE A 99 1.59 -11.78 7.62
N TRP A 100 1.30 -10.60 8.15
CA TRP A 100 0.06 -9.87 7.94
C TRP A 100 0.32 -8.81 6.88
N LEU A 101 -0.53 -8.74 5.86
CA LEU A 101 -0.34 -7.87 4.71
C LEU A 101 -1.34 -6.73 4.75
N VAL A 102 -0.84 -5.50 4.70
CA VAL A 102 -1.65 -4.27 4.69
C VAL A 102 -1.35 -3.50 3.41
N GLY A 103 -2.35 -3.36 2.55
CA GLY A 103 -2.24 -2.62 1.30
C GLY A 103 -3.20 -1.44 1.22
N HIS A 104 -2.67 -0.25 0.91
CA HIS A 104 -3.46 0.95 0.71
C HIS A 104 -3.55 1.31 -0.77
N SER A 105 -4.76 1.57 -1.29
CA SER A 105 -5.01 2.04 -2.66
C SER A 105 -4.30 1.15 -3.70
N MET A 106 -3.33 1.67 -4.47
CA MET A 106 -2.49 0.89 -5.38
C MET A 106 -1.82 -0.31 -4.68
N GLY A 107 -1.30 -0.12 -3.46
CA GLY A 107 -0.72 -1.19 -2.64
C GLY A 107 -1.75 -2.24 -2.24
N GLY A 108 -3.03 -1.90 -2.13
CA GLY A 108 -4.12 -2.84 -1.90
C GLY A 108 -4.37 -3.76 -3.10
N MET A 109 -4.22 -3.25 -4.33
CA MET A 109 -4.29 -4.08 -5.53
C MET A 109 -3.11 -5.07 -5.59
N LEU A 110 -1.90 -4.61 -5.27
CA LEU A 110 -0.71 -5.45 -5.17
C LEU A 110 -0.87 -6.51 -4.06
N ALA A 111 -1.45 -6.12 -2.92
CA ALA A 111 -1.69 -7.02 -1.78
C ALA A 111 -2.64 -8.18 -2.13
N GLN A 112 -3.65 -7.95 -2.95
CA GLN A 112 -4.55 -9.00 -3.43
C GLN A 112 -3.78 -10.09 -4.19
N ILE A 113 -2.87 -9.69 -5.08
CA ILE A 113 -2.04 -10.64 -5.86
C ILE A 113 -1.08 -11.41 -4.94
N ILE A 114 -0.41 -10.70 -4.02
CA ILE A 114 0.54 -11.34 -3.08
C ILE A 114 -0.20 -12.33 -2.18
N ALA A 115 -1.33 -11.96 -1.60
CA ALA A 115 -2.11 -12.83 -0.72
C ALA A 115 -2.57 -14.10 -1.45
N ALA A 116 -3.08 -13.97 -2.68
CA ALA A 116 -3.50 -15.12 -3.49
C ALA A 116 -2.34 -16.10 -3.77
N ARG A 117 -1.10 -15.58 -3.98
CA ARG A 117 0.06 -16.40 -4.33
C ARG A 117 0.84 -16.96 -3.14
N THR A 118 0.60 -16.47 -1.94
CA THR A 118 1.37 -16.87 -0.75
C THR A 118 0.63 -17.83 0.19
N GLY A 119 -0.66 -18.08 -0.07
CA GLY A 119 -1.45 -19.03 0.69
C GLY A 119 -1.31 -18.85 2.21
N ASP A 120 -1.00 -19.92 2.94
CA ASP A 120 -0.86 -19.91 4.41
C ASP A 120 0.23 -18.99 4.97
N ASN A 121 1.17 -18.52 4.15
CA ASN A 121 2.17 -17.54 4.57
C ASN A 121 1.54 -16.16 4.86
N CYS A 122 0.46 -15.80 4.15
CA CYS A 122 -0.35 -14.62 4.44
C CYS A 122 -1.36 -14.97 5.56
N ARG A 123 -1.11 -14.49 6.76
CA ARG A 123 -1.95 -14.77 7.95
C ARG A 123 -3.23 -13.94 8.00
N GLY A 124 -3.27 -12.85 7.27
CA GLY A 124 -4.42 -11.97 7.12
C GLY A 124 -4.10 -10.81 6.18
N LEU A 125 -5.14 -10.33 5.49
CA LEU A 125 -5.06 -9.28 4.49
C LEU A 125 -5.92 -8.09 4.90
N VAL A 126 -5.31 -6.90 4.96
CA VAL A 126 -6.01 -5.63 5.17
C VAL A 126 -5.97 -4.81 3.88
N LEU A 127 -7.13 -4.48 3.36
CA LEU A 127 -7.34 -3.72 2.14
C LEU A 127 -7.90 -2.33 2.49
N SER A 128 -7.06 -1.30 2.44
CA SER A 128 -7.42 0.07 2.79
C SER A 128 -7.68 0.92 1.55
N CYS A 129 -8.86 1.53 1.43
CA CYS A 129 -9.23 2.48 0.38
C CYS A 129 -8.78 2.02 -1.02
N THR A 130 -9.16 0.82 -1.42
CA THR A 130 -8.67 0.16 -2.65
C THR A 130 -9.80 -0.44 -3.49
N HIS A 131 -9.43 -1.01 -4.64
CA HIS A 131 -10.33 -1.71 -5.56
C HIS A 131 -9.56 -2.77 -6.38
N LYS A 132 -10.21 -3.41 -7.35
CA LYS A 132 -9.63 -4.52 -8.13
C LYS A 132 -8.74 -4.13 -9.32
N GLY A 133 -8.52 -2.86 -9.55
CA GLY A 133 -7.92 -2.34 -10.78
C GLY A 133 -8.97 -1.70 -11.68
N ARG A 134 -8.57 -1.31 -12.89
CA ARG A 134 -9.48 -0.62 -13.85
C ARG A 134 -9.90 -1.50 -15.03
N ALA A 135 -9.31 -2.68 -15.17
CA ALA A 135 -9.65 -3.69 -16.18
C ALA A 135 -9.74 -3.16 -17.63
N ARG A 136 -8.94 -2.11 -17.97
CA ARG A 136 -8.92 -1.58 -19.33
C ARG A 136 -8.18 -2.55 -20.24
N PRO A 137 -8.59 -2.68 -21.52
CA PRO A 137 -7.87 -3.49 -22.49
C PRO A 137 -6.39 -3.06 -22.58
N GLU A 138 -5.51 -4.05 -22.70
CA GLU A 138 -4.09 -3.81 -22.89
C GLU A 138 -3.86 -3.08 -24.21
N GLY A 139 -3.04 -2.01 -24.19
CA GLY A 139 -2.81 -1.15 -25.33
C GLY A 139 -3.72 0.09 -25.41
N ASP A 140 -4.75 0.19 -24.59
CA ASP A 140 -5.52 1.43 -24.46
C ASP A 140 -4.61 2.60 -24.06
N PRO A 141 -4.81 3.81 -24.60
CA PRO A 141 -4.02 4.97 -24.20
C PRO A 141 -4.17 5.25 -22.70
N LEU A 142 -3.10 5.76 -22.09
CA LEU A 142 -3.12 6.17 -20.69
C LEU A 142 -4.25 7.16 -20.41
N SER A 143 -4.88 7.02 -19.28
CA SER A 143 -5.95 7.92 -18.85
C SER A 143 -5.47 9.37 -18.75
N LYS A 144 -6.37 10.32 -18.93
CA LYS A 144 -6.06 11.76 -18.81
C LYS A 144 -5.44 12.09 -17.46
N ASP A 145 -5.92 11.47 -16.37
CA ASP A 145 -5.38 11.62 -15.04
C ASP A 145 -3.89 11.24 -14.96
N VAL A 146 -3.48 10.14 -15.57
CA VAL A 146 -2.08 9.70 -15.56
C VAL A 146 -1.22 10.64 -16.39
N LEU A 147 -1.70 11.05 -17.58
CA LEU A 147 -1.00 11.99 -18.43
C LEU A 147 -0.82 13.36 -17.76
N GLU A 148 -1.84 13.84 -17.07
CA GLU A 148 -1.79 15.07 -16.28
C GLU A 148 -0.78 14.97 -15.13
N ARG A 149 -0.74 13.84 -14.40
CA ARG A 149 0.26 13.59 -13.34
C ARG A 149 1.69 13.61 -13.89
N ILE A 150 1.91 13.00 -15.05
CA ILE A 150 3.20 13.01 -15.73
C ILE A 150 3.61 14.45 -16.05
N ALA A 151 2.72 15.24 -16.65
CA ALA A 151 2.98 16.65 -16.99
C ALA A 151 3.26 17.49 -15.73
N GLN A 152 2.46 17.31 -14.67
CA GLN A 152 2.66 18.00 -13.40
C GLN A 152 4.01 17.64 -12.77
N ARG A 153 4.35 16.35 -12.71
CA ARG A 153 5.63 15.91 -12.13
C ARG A 153 6.84 16.39 -12.91
N SER A 154 6.72 16.53 -14.23
CA SER A 154 7.79 17.06 -15.09
C SER A 154 8.04 18.56 -14.92
N ASN A 155 7.04 19.31 -14.43
CA ASN A 155 7.08 20.78 -14.38
C ASN A 155 7.12 21.35 -12.95
N LEU A 156 6.82 20.56 -11.93
CA LEU A 156 6.78 20.99 -10.53
C LEU A 156 7.96 20.38 -9.74
N ASN A 157 8.44 21.14 -8.76
CA ASN A 157 9.35 20.58 -7.75
C ASN A 157 8.60 19.59 -6.82
N ASP A 158 9.32 18.88 -5.97
CA ASP A 158 8.78 17.82 -5.11
C ASP A 158 7.68 18.36 -4.17
N HIS A 159 7.90 19.52 -3.55
CA HIS A 159 6.95 20.13 -2.63
C HIS A 159 5.66 20.55 -3.32
N ASP A 160 5.74 21.25 -4.44
CA ASP A 160 4.57 21.76 -5.17
C ASP A 160 3.78 20.59 -5.78
N TYR A 161 4.47 19.56 -6.29
CA TYR A 161 3.84 18.35 -6.76
C TYR A 161 3.13 17.62 -5.60
N GLY A 162 3.81 17.43 -4.46
CA GLY A 162 3.23 16.83 -3.26
C GLY A 162 1.98 17.56 -2.78
N THR A 163 2.05 18.89 -2.66
CA THR A 163 0.91 19.74 -2.25
C THR A 163 -0.31 19.53 -3.17
N LEU A 164 -0.07 19.52 -4.49
CA LEU A 164 -1.12 19.30 -5.47
C LEU A 164 -1.76 17.92 -5.37
N ARG A 165 -0.97 16.88 -5.05
CA ARG A 165 -1.46 15.50 -4.95
C ARG A 165 -2.21 15.23 -3.66
N ILE A 166 -1.67 15.72 -2.53
CA ILE A 166 -2.21 15.45 -1.19
C ILE A 166 -3.51 16.24 -0.95
N GLY A 167 -3.63 17.45 -1.45
CA GLY A 167 -4.85 18.25 -1.31
C GLY A 167 -6.14 17.60 -1.86
N LYS A 168 -6.01 16.54 -2.68
CA LYS A 168 -7.15 15.76 -3.19
C LYS A 168 -7.38 14.44 -2.43
N MET A 169 -6.54 14.13 -1.45
CA MET A 169 -6.62 12.87 -0.71
C MET A 169 -7.29 13.01 0.65
N LEU A 170 -7.10 14.16 1.30
CA LEU A 170 -7.50 14.38 2.67
C LEU A 170 -8.93 14.90 2.78
N SER A 171 -9.62 14.58 3.88
CA SER A 171 -10.94 15.10 4.19
C SER A 171 -10.86 16.50 4.80
N GLY A 172 -11.88 17.31 4.55
CA GLY A 172 -12.08 18.60 5.23
C GLY A 172 -10.84 19.50 5.29
N THR A 173 -10.50 19.98 6.48
CA THR A 173 -9.26 20.73 6.79
C THR A 173 -8.36 19.84 7.65
N PRO A 174 -7.44 19.08 7.06
CA PRO A 174 -6.56 18.21 7.82
C PRO A 174 -5.63 19.01 8.73
N ALA A 175 -5.14 18.37 9.79
CA ALA A 175 -4.10 18.94 10.63
C ALA A 175 -2.84 19.22 9.78
N THR A 176 -2.23 20.41 10.00
CA THR A 176 -1.11 20.88 9.17
C THR A 176 0.07 19.90 9.18
N ASP A 177 0.35 19.25 10.30
CA ASP A 177 1.43 18.29 10.44
C ASP A 177 1.18 16.99 9.64
N ILE A 178 -0.06 16.55 9.49
CA ILE A 178 -0.45 15.42 8.63
C ILE A 178 -0.26 15.81 7.17
N GLN A 179 -0.73 16.99 6.79
CA GLN A 179 -0.58 17.49 5.42
C GLN A 179 0.89 17.62 5.05
N ASP A 180 1.70 18.27 5.89
CA ASP A 180 3.14 18.49 5.66
C ASP A 180 3.88 17.15 5.56
N PHE A 181 3.55 16.19 6.42
CA PHE A 181 4.11 14.84 6.37
C PHE A 181 3.84 14.16 5.04
N LEU A 182 2.59 14.12 4.58
CA LEU A 182 2.21 13.48 3.34
C LEU A 182 2.77 14.22 2.10
N VAL A 183 2.80 15.55 2.12
CA VAL A 183 3.42 16.37 1.06
C VAL A 183 4.90 16.04 0.91
N SER A 184 5.63 15.88 2.02
CA SER A 184 7.05 15.53 2.00
C SER A 184 7.34 14.16 1.37
N ILE A 185 6.35 13.27 1.36
CA ILE A 185 6.45 11.91 0.81
C ILE A 185 6.04 11.87 -0.67
N ALA A 186 4.95 12.56 -1.00
CA ALA A 186 4.31 12.46 -2.32
C ALA A 186 5.18 12.96 -3.48
N GLY A 187 6.18 13.79 -3.19
CA GLY A 187 7.15 14.26 -4.18
C GLY A 187 8.22 13.23 -4.56
N ASP A 188 8.41 12.19 -3.74
CA ASP A 188 9.45 11.15 -3.95
C ASP A 188 8.99 10.08 -4.97
N ILE A 189 8.48 10.53 -6.12
CA ILE A 189 8.11 9.67 -7.24
C ILE A 189 8.75 10.18 -8.54
N SER A 190 9.30 9.28 -9.34
CA SER A 190 9.79 9.61 -10.67
C SER A 190 8.66 9.68 -11.71
N VAL A 191 8.90 10.36 -12.82
CA VAL A 191 7.98 10.34 -13.98
C VAL A 191 7.76 8.91 -14.48
N GLU A 192 8.81 8.10 -14.48
CA GLU A 192 8.79 6.69 -14.84
C GLU A 192 7.93 5.86 -13.88
N GLY A 193 8.00 6.16 -12.57
CA GLY A 193 7.14 5.56 -11.55
C GLY A 193 5.66 5.90 -11.76
N ILE A 194 5.36 7.14 -12.14
CA ILE A 194 3.98 7.54 -12.48
C ILE A 194 3.49 6.77 -13.73
N LYS A 195 4.33 6.64 -14.75
CA LYS A 195 3.98 5.86 -15.95
C LYS A 195 3.76 4.39 -15.58
N TRP A 196 4.69 3.79 -14.84
CA TRP A 196 4.60 2.39 -14.44
C TRP A 196 3.33 2.13 -13.61
N GLY A 197 3.12 2.85 -12.52
CA GLY A 197 1.97 2.67 -11.63
C GLY A 197 0.64 2.98 -12.30
N GLY A 198 0.60 4.05 -13.12
CA GLY A 198 -0.58 4.42 -13.90
C GLY A 198 -0.98 3.34 -14.90
N THR A 199 0.00 2.79 -15.64
CA THR A 199 -0.18 1.69 -16.60
C THR A 199 -0.60 0.43 -15.88
N ALA A 200 0.11 0.07 -14.80
CA ALA A 200 -0.16 -1.13 -14.02
C ALA A 200 -1.59 -1.14 -13.46
N MET A 201 -2.05 -0.03 -12.86
CA MET A 201 -3.43 0.06 -12.35
C MET A 201 -4.48 0.11 -13.45
N GLN A 202 -4.14 0.67 -14.63
CA GLN A 202 -5.10 0.84 -15.73
C GLN A 202 -5.50 -0.49 -16.34
N TYR A 203 -4.55 -1.40 -16.54
CA TYR A 203 -4.81 -2.70 -17.18
C TYR A 203 -5.09 -3.81 -16.17
N LEU A 204 -4.81 -3.59 -14.89
CA LEU A 204 -5.03 -4.57 -13.84
C LEU A 204 -6.52 -4.90 -13.68
N ASP A 205 -6.79 -6.20 -13.56
CA ASP A 205 -7.99 -6.77 -12.98
C ASP A 205 -7.57 -7.88 -12.02
N THR A 206 -7.86 -7.72 -10.74
CA THR A 206 -7.50 -8.72 -9.73
C THR A 206 -8.62 -9.75 -9.49
N THR A 207 -9.71 -9.70 -10.23
CA THR A 207 -10.87 -10.57 -10.02
C THR A 207 -10.49 -12.06 -9.99
N ASP A 208 -9.59 -12.49 -10.90
CA ASP A 208 -9.14 -13.88 -10.98
C ASP A 208 -8.24 -14.32 -9.81
N TYR A 209 -7.66 -13.38 -9.05
CA TYR A 209 -6.85 -13.68 -7.86
C TYR A 209 -7.69 -13.85 -6.59
N LEU A 210 -8.86 -13.19 -6.51
CA LEU A 210 -9.64 -13.13 -5.26
C LEU A 210 -10.07 -14.52 -4.73
N PRO A 211 -10.48 -15.49 -5.58
CA PRO A 211 -10.84 -16.84 -5.11
C PRO A 211 -9.69 -17.61 -4.46
N ASP A 212 -8.44 -17.26 -4.77
CA ASP A 212 -7.25 -17.93 -4.25
C ASP A 212 -6.77 -17.34 -2.90
N ILE A 213 -7.40 -16.25 -2.42
CA ILE A 213 -7.09 -15.64 -1.13
C ILE A 213 -7.76 -16.44 -0.02
N ILE A 214 -6.99 -17.26 0.68
CA ILE A 214 -7.49 -18.08 1.81
C ILE A 214 -7.36 -17.37 3.16
N ALA A 215 -6.57 -16.31 3.23
CA ALA A 215 -6.37 -15.53 4.45
C ALA A 215 -7.65 -14.80 4.87
N PRO A 216 -7.93 -14.64 6.18
CA PRO A 216 -8.98 -13.73 6.64
C PRO A 216 -8.72 -12.31 6.13
N MET A 217 -9.81 -11.57 5.84
CA MET A 217 -9.71 -10.25 5.21
C MET A 217 -10.44 -9.17 5.99
N LEU A 218 -9.80 -7.98 6.06
CA LEU A 218 -10.38 -6.75 6.57
C LEU A 218 -10.35 -5.69 5.46
N ILE A 219 -11.51 -5.17 5.09
CA ILE A 219 -11.62 -4.03 4.18
C ILE A 219 -11.87 -2.78 5.00
N LEU A 220 -11.00 -1.78 4.87
CA LEU A 220 -11.14 -0.46 5.48
C LEU A 220 -11.47 0.55 4.39
N SER A 221 -12.66 1.13 4.42
CA SER A 221 -13.05 2.26 3.59
C SER A 221 -13.11 3.55 4.41
N ALA A 222 -13.25 4.69 3.76
CA ALA A 222 -13.30 6.00 4.38
C ALA A 222 -14.49 6.79 3.83
N SER A 223 -15.30 7.40 4.71
CA SER A 223 -16.57 8.04 4.33
C SER A 223 -16.38 9.26 3.42
N GLU A 224 -15.22 9.94 3.53
CA GLU A 224 -14.87 11.12 2.73
C GLU A 224 -13.89 10.82 1.59
N ASP A 225 -13.68 9.53 1.26
CA ASP A 225 -12.80 9.13 0.15
C ASP A 225 -13.41 9.49 -1.21
N ILE A 226 -12.83 10.49 -1.88
CA ILE A 226 -13.23 10.91 -3.23
C ILE A 226 -12.39 10.25 -4.35
N VAL A 227 -11.35 9.49 -3.99
CA VAL A 227 -10.41 8.86 -4.92
C VAL A 227 -10.95 7.50 -5.39
N VAL A 228 -11.32 6.64 -4.46
CA VAL A 228 -11.95 5.34 -4.77
C VAL A 228 -13.44 5.56 -4.99
N LYS A 229 -13.92 5.25 -6.20
CA LYS A 229 -15.33 5.41 -6.51
C LYS A 229 -16.18 4.40 -5.74
N PRO A 230 -17.35 4.81 -5.19
CA PRO A 230 -18.22 3.91 -4.43
C PRO A 230 -18.57 2.60 -5.16
N ALA A 231 -18.80 2.67 -6.48
CA ALA A 231 -19.07 1.48 -7.28
C ALA A 231 -17.88 0.51 -7.36
N ALA A 232 -16.65 1.01 -7.37
CA ALA A 232 -15.45 0.17 -7.40
C ALA A 232 -15.21 -0.52 -6.04
N LEU A 233 -15.45 0.18 -4.94
CA LEU A 233 -15.44 -0.41 -3.60
C LEU A 233 -16.53 -1.46 -3.44
N ALA A 234 -17.77 -1.15 -3.85
CA ALA A 234 -18.90 -2.08 -3.77
C ALA A 234 -18.64 -3.37 -4.57
N ALA A 235 -18.02 -3.26 -5.74
CA ALA A 235 -17.63 -4.43 -6.54
C ALA A 235 -16.57 -5.29 -5.85
N LEU A 236 -15.59 -4.68 -5.16
CA LEU A 236 -14.60 -5.44 -4.38
C LEU A 236 -15.27 -6.17 -3.21
N ILE A 237 -16.14 -5.48 -2.46
CA ILE A 237 -16.86 -6.09 -1.31
C ILE A 237 -17.76 -7.24 -1.79
N ALA A 238 -18.45 -7.08 -2.92
CA ALA A 238 -19.32 -8.12 -3.46
C ALA A 238 -18.56 -9.41 -3.85
N ASP A 239 -17.31 -9.27 -4.32
CA ASP A 239 -16.46 -10.41 -4.68
C ASP A 239 -15.72 -11.01 -3.48
N LEU A 240 -15.76 -10.37 -2.31
CA LEU A 240 -15.14 -10.80 -1.06
C LEU A 240 -16.18 -10.88 0.08
N PRO A 241 -17.22 -11.71 -0.02
CA PRO A 241 -18.34 -11.72 0.92
C PRO A 241 -17.95 -12.14 2.35
N GLU A 242 -16.84 -12.85 2.52
CA GLU A 242 -16.33 -13.26 3.83
C GLU A 242 -15.42 -12.19 4.47
N ALA A 243 -15.09 -11.12 3.76
CA ALA A 243 -14.27 -10.06 4.30
C ALA A 243 -15.06 -9.21 5.32
N HIS A 244 -14.43 -8.91 6.46
CA HIS A 244 -14.99 -7.93 7.38
C HIS A 244 -14.80 -6.52 6.83
N HIS A 245 -15.87 -5.76 6.64
CA HIS A 245 -15.81 -4.39 6.14
C HIS A 245 -16.10 -3.39 7.26
N VAL A 246 -15.22 -2.39 7.40
CA VAL A 246 -15.39 -1.24 8.30
C VAL A 246 -15.19 0.05 7.52
N GLU A 247 -16.17 0.96 7.62
CA GLU A 247 -16.06 2.31 7.08
C GLU A 247 -15.62 3.27 8.18
N MET A 248 -14.44 3.86 8.02
CA MET A 248 -13.92 4.90 8.93
C MET A 248 -14.59 6.23 8.62
N GLN A 249 -15.21 6.84 9.64
CA GLN A 249 -16.01 8.05 9.49
C GLN A 249 -15.15 9.33 9.57
N GLY A 250 -15.46 10.32 8.72
CA GLY A 250 -14.86 11.66 8.75
C GLY A 250 -13.42 11.71 8.25
N VAL A 251 -12.93 10.66 7.59
CA VAL A 251 -11.59 10.61 6.99
C VAL A 251 -11.65 10.41 5.48
N GLY A 252 -10.65 10.91 4.78
CA GLY A 252 -10.49 10.81 3.33
C GLY A 252 -9.68 9.61 2.90
N HIS A 253 -8.94 9.77 1.79
CA HIS A 253 -8.19 8.68 1.16
C HIS A 253 -6.89 8.29 1.90
N ALA A 254 -6.53 8.96 2.99
CA ALA A 254 -5.35 8.63 3.79
C ALA A 254 -5.70 8.29 5.26
N PRO A 255 -6.63 7.34 5.53
CA PRO A 255 -7.10 7.04 6.88
C PRO A 255 -5.96 6.63 7.81
N TYR A 256 -4.89 6.03 7.29
CA TYR A 256 -3.68 5.63 8.02
C TYR A 256 -2.89 6.80 8.63
N CYS A 257 -3.19 8.04 8.21
CA CYS A 257 -2.64 9.29 8.77
C CYS A 257 -3.72 10.18 9.36
N GLU A 258 -4.92 10.26 8.74
CA GLU A 258 -5.99 11.17 9.17
C GLU A 258 -6.58 10.76 10.52
N ASP A 259 -6.71 9.46 10.76
CA ASP A 259 -7.07 8.86 12.06
C ASP A 259 -6.26 7.60 12.30
N ALA A 260 -4.96 7.81 12.52
CA ALA A 260 -3.99 6.72 12.67
C ALA A 260 -4.31 5.81 13.85
N ASP A 261 -4.83 6.34 14.95
CA ASP A 261 -5.14 5.56 16.15
C ASP A 261 -6.29 4.57 15.88
N THR A 262 -7.37 5.02 15.26
CA THR A 262 -8.49 4.14 14.87
C THR A 262 -8.02 3.14 13.81
N PHE A 263 -7.27 3.57 12.80
CA PHE A 263 -6.74 2.70 11.75
C PHE A 263 -5.87 1.56 12.32
N ASN A 264 -4.94 1.90 13.20
CA ASN A 264 -4.03 0.96 13.83
C ASN A 264 -4.77 0.01 14.78
N GLY A 265 -5.70 0.54 15.57
CA GLY A 265 -6.54 -0.26 16.48
C GLY A 265 -7.40 -1.30 15.76
N LEU A 266 -7.95 -0.96 14.58
CA LEU A 266 -8.69 -1.91 13.74
C LEU A 266 -7.80 -3.04 13.23
N ILE A 267 -6.57 -2.72 12.78
CA ILE A 267 -5.58 -3.74 12.35
C ILE A 267 -5.17 -4.63 13.54
N GLU A 268 -4.85 -4.02 14.68
CA GLU A 268 -4.45 -4.78 15.88
C GLU A 268 -5.56 -5.74 16.34
N HIS A 269 -6.80 -5.25 16.41
CA HIS A 269 -7.94 -6.08 16.76
C HIS A 269 -8.14 -7.25 15.77
N PHE A 270 -7.98 -6.97 14.47
CA PHE A 270 -8.06 -8.00 13.43
C PHE A 270 -6.97 -9.06 13.59
N ILE A 271 -5.74 -8.66 13.85
CA ILE A 271 -4.62 -9.57 14.14
C ILE A 271 -4.91 -10.44 15.37
N GLN A 272 -5.32 -9.82 16.48
CA GLN A 272 -5.62 -10.53 17.73
C GLN A 272 -6.72 -11.58 17.55
N ARG A 273 -7.78 -11.23 16.83
CA ARG A 273 -8.91 -12.14 16.57
C ARG A 273 -8.51 -13.36 15.77
N HIS A 274 -7.56 -13.26 14.84
CA HIS A 274 -7.17 -14.33 13.93
C HIS A 274 -5.82 -14.98 14.26
N SER A 275 -5.10 -14.50 15.28
CA SER A 275 -3.84 -15.12 15.76
C SER A 275 -4.07 -16.28 16.72
N ALA A 276 -5.27 -16.43 17.29
CA ALA A 276 -5.61 -17.45 18.26
C ALA A 276 -6.14 -18.76 17.64
N SER A 277 -6.10 -18.86 16.31
CA SER A 277 -6.62 -20.01 15.55
C SER A 277 -5.51 -20.96 15.11
#